data_5dc33f0a7dd94c7c25db0dcf392b60e6
#
_entry.id   5dc33f0a7dd94c7c25db0dcf392b60e6
#
_cell.length_a   1.000
_cell.length_b   1.000
_cell.length_c   1.000
_cell.angle_alpha   90.00
_cell.angle_beta   90.00
_cell.angle_gamma   90.00
#
_symmetry.space_group_name_H-M   'P 1'
#
loop_
_entity.id
_entity.type
_entity.pdbx_description
1 polymer ?
#
loop_
_entity_poly.entity_id
_entity_poly.type
_entity_poly.pdbx_seq_one_letter_code
_entity_poly.pdbx_strand_id
1 'polypeptide(L)'
;FLTNDKADHVDEIIDLVQMYGDKVIIHHSGIDIDFVKQKKIDYILSDRYSHIIKRDVIDYLNGNAINTHPSLLPFQRGYQPNFFSILLNTKKGVSIHKIDEGLDTGDIIVQEELFYNDQDTLKTSHYIFRKAIVSLLCKNWYKILNENILPIPQERKGNINYKKDFDIFFAQLSNGWCTTVEEVKNILKNKPLIRVEPKKFPAKKSHS
;
A
#
# COMPACT_ATOMS: atom_id res chain seq x y z
N PHE A 1 0.01 -5.02 14.61
CA PHE A 1 -0.64 -4.52 13.40
C PHE A 1 -0.70 -3.00 13.43
N LEU A 2 -0.17 -2.36 12.39
CA LEU A 2 -0.13 -0.91 12.25
C LEU A 2 -1.18 -0.46 11.23
N THR A 3 -2.13 0.37 11.64
CA THR A 3 -3.14 0.90 10.73
C THR A 3 -3.70 2.24 11.24
N ASN A 4 -4.11 3.10 10.32
CA ASN A 4 -4.94 4.27 10.61
C ASN A 4 -6.39 4.08 10.15
N ASP A 5 -6.71 2.90 9.63
CA ASP A 5 -8.06 2.55 9.20
C ASP A 5 -8.90 1.95 10.36
N LYS A 6 -10.21 2.10 10.25
CA LYS A 6 -11.23 1.51 11.14
C LYS A 6 -12.31 0.77 10.34
N ALA A 7 -12.00 0.37 9.12
CA ALA A 7 -12.96 -0.33 8.26
C ALA A 7 -12.98 -1.84 8.57
N ASP A 8 -14.07 -2.49 8.25
CA ASP A 8 -14.35 -3.91 8.55
C ASP A 8 -13.24 -4.87 8.13
N HIS A 9 -12.48 -4.56 7.05
CA HIS A 9 -11.37 -5.41 6.60
C HIS A 9 -10.20 -5.47 7.60
N VAL A 10 -10.09 -4.49 8.51
CA VAL A 10 -9.09 -4.48 9.59
C VAL A 10 -9.37 -5.63 10.55
N ASP A 11 -10.62 -5.82 10.93
CA ASP A 11 -11.04 -6.92 11.81
C ASP A 11 -10.78 -8.28 11.13
N GLU A 12 -11.08 -8.38 9.82
CA GLU A 12 -10.79 -9.59 9.05
C GLU A 12 -9.29 -9.94 9.01
N ILE A 13 -8.40 -8.93 8.95
CA ILE A 13 -6.95 -9.12 9.01
C ILE A 13 -6.51 -9.57 10.42
N ILE A 14 -7.09 -8.97 11.46
CA ILE A 14 -6.80 -9.31 12.86
C ILE A 14 -7.21 -10.76 13.11
N ASP A 15 -8.43 -11.14 12.74
CA ASP A 15 -8.95 -12.50 12.90
C ASP A 15 -8.05 -13.51 12.18
N LEU A 16 -7.62 -13.19 10.95
CA LEU A 16 -6.69 -14.03 10.21
C LEU A 16 -5.39 -14.28 10.99
N VAL A 17 -4.74 -13.22 11.46
CA VAL A 17 -3.46 -13.33 12.18
C VAL A 17 -3.65 -14.14 13.47
N GLN A 18 -4.71 -13.89 14.22
CA GLN A 18 -5.04 -14.61 15.46
C GLN A 18 -5.34 -16.10 15.24
N MET A 19 -5.90 -16.49 14.09
CA MET A 19 -6.11 -17.91 13.74
C MET A 19 -4.80 -18.72 13.68
N TYR A 20 -3.66 -18.06 13.45
CA TYR A 20 -2.33 -18.69 13.49
C TYR A 20 -1.70 -18.70 14.88
N GLY A 21 -2.44 -18.24 15.91
CA GLY A 21 -1.98 -18.26 17.31
C GLY A 21 -1.19 -17.02 17.71
N ASP A 22 -1.07 -16.04 16.84
CA ASP A 22 -0.31 -14.82 17.11
C ASP A 22 -1.07 -13.85 18.00
N LYS A 23 -0.34 -13.20 18.92
CA LYS A 23 -0.90 -12.11 19.74
C LYS A 23 -0.82 -10.81 18.97
N VAL A 24 -1.97 -10.22 18.66
CA VAL A 24 -2.06 -8.97 17.92
C VAL A 24 -2.08 -7.76 18.86
N ILE A 25 -1.22 -6.79 18.59
CA ILE A 25 -1.26 -5.44 19.18
C ILE A 25 -1.60 -4.48 18.06
N ILE A 26 -2.77 -3.81 18.14
CA ILE A 26 -3.17 -2.79 17.16
C ILE A 26 -2.60 -1.46 17.60
N HIS A 27 -2.01 -0.71 16.66
CA HIS A 27 -1.42 0.59 16.95
C HIS A 27 -1.65 1.59 15.81
N HIS A 28 -1.99 2.83 16.16
CA HIS A 28 -2.41 3.87 15.22
C HIS A 28 -1.48 5.08 15.18
N SER A 29 -0.54 5.16 16.13
CA SER A 29 0.42 6.27 16.25
C SER A 29 1.79 5.87 15.72
N GLY A 30 2.72 6.82 15.64
CA GLY A 30 4.12 6.51 15.31
C GLY A 30 4.73 5.51 16.30
N ILE A 31 5.62 4.67 15.81
CA ILE A 31 6.39 3.72 16.61
C ILE A 31 7.87 4.07 16.56
N ASP A 32 8.57 3.73 17.64
CA ASP A 32 10.02 3.78 17.74
C ASP A 32 10.57 2.44 18.26
N ILE A 33 11.88 2.36 18.35
CA ILE A 33 12.58 1.15 18.77
C ILE A 33 12.26 0.77 20.23
N ASP A 34 12.02 1.77 21.08
CA ASP A 34 11.71 1.52 22.50
C ASP A 34 10.32 0.91 22.65
N PHE A 35 9.33 1.41 21.89
CA PHE A 35 8.00 0.81 21.82
C PHE A 35 8.08 -0.65 21.36
N VAL A 36 8.82 -0.92 20.28
CA VAL A 36 8.93 -2.28 19.71
C VAL A 36 9.56 -3.25 20.70
N LYS A 37 10.65 -2.84 21.38
CA LYS A 37 11.32 -3.64 22.42
C LYS A 37 10.46 -3.84 23.65
N GLN A 38 9.82 -2.78 24.16
CA GLN A 38 8.96 -2.85 25.34
C GLN A 38 7.77 -3.81 25.12
N LYS A 39 7.17 -3.75 23.93
CA LYS A 39 6.03 -4.58 23.57
C LYS A 39 6.43 -5.96 23.08
N LYS A 40 7.74 -6.24 22.92
CA LYS A 40 8.26 -7.49 22.37
C LYS A 40 7.62 -7.84 21.03
N ILE A 41 7.68 -6.88 20.11
CA ILE A 41 7.14 -7.06 18.76
C ILE A 41 8.13 -7.87 17.93
N ASP A 42 7.69 -8.99 17.39
CA ASP A 42 8.50 -9.87 16.54
C ASP A 42 8.19 -9.67 15.05
N TYR A 43 7.03 -9.11 14.72
CA TYR A 43 6.55 -8.92 13.36
C TYR A 43 5.70 -7.66 13.21
N ILE A 44 5.87 -6.93 12.13
CA ILE A 44 5.00 -5.81 11.76
C ILE A 44 4.23 -6.15 10.48
N LEU A 45 2.90 -6.14 10.58
CA LEU A 45 1.99 -6.04 9.45
C LEU A 45 1.43 -4.61 9.43
N SER A 46 1.66 -3.88 8.35
CA SER A 46 1.17 -2.52 8.13
C SER A 46 0.09 -2.51 7.04
N ASP A 47 -1.01 -1.83 7.30
CA ASP A 47 -2.07 -1.55 6.33
C ASP A 47 -2.57 -0.12 6.49
N ARG A 48 -2.39 0.72 5.45
CA ARG A 48 -2.81 2.12 5.45
C ARG A 48 -2.28 2.94 6.65
N TYR A 49 -1.09 2.63 7.10
CA TYR A 49 -0.43 3.33 8.18
C TYR A 49 0.30 4.56 7.66
N SER A 50 0.08 5.72 8.31
CA SER A 50 0.54 7.02 7.80
C SER A 50 1.88 7.47 8.33
N HIS A 51 2.48 6.72 9.27
CA HIS A 51 3.76 7.09 9.88
C HIS A 51 4.90 6.29 9.24
N ILE A 52 6.07 6.92 9.14
CA ILE A 52 7.28 6.28 8.64
C ILE A 52 7.84 5.37 9.72
N ILE A 53 8.15 4.12 9.37
CA ILE A 53 8.87 3.18 10.22
C ILE A 53 10.36 3.43 10.01
N LYS A 54 11.07 3.76 11.09
CA LYS A 54 12.48 4.14 11.05
C LYS A 54 13.39 2.94 10.84
N ARG A 55 14.61 3.22 10.35
CA ARG A 55 15.66 2.24 10.06
C ARG A 55 15.96 1.32 11.24
N ASP A 56 16.11 1.88 12.43
CA ASP A 56 16.42 1.14 13.66
C ASP A 56 15.37 0.09 14.01
N VAL A 57 14.09 0.38 13.75
CA VAL A 57 12.98 -0.58 13.92
C VAL A 57 13.05 -1.68 12.85
N ILE A 58 13.31 -1.31 11.59
CA ILE A 58 13.40 -2.26 10.47
C ILE A 58 14.55 -3.24 10.71
N ASP A 59 15.73 -2.72 11.08
CA ASP A 59 16.92 -3.52 11.35
C ASP A 59 16.72 -4.45 12.57
N TYR A 60 16.05 -3.97 13.63
CA TYR A 60 15.74 -4.78 14.81
C TYR A 60 14.83 -5.96 14.47
N LEU A 61 13.85 -5.76 13.60
CA LEU A 61 12.92 -6.80 13.17
C LEU A 61 13.52 -7.75 12.12
N ASN A 62 14.73 -7.49 11.66
CA ASN A 62 15.46 -8.34 10.71
C ASN A 62 14.61 -8.73 9.47
N GLY A 63 13.88 -7.74 8.90
CA GLY A 63 13.03 -7.95 7.74
C GLY A 63 11.62 -8.49 8.04
N ASN A 64 11.26 -8.69 9.31
CA ASN A 64 9.91 -9.09 9.74
C ASN A 64 8.95 -7.90 9.77
N ALA A 65 8.92 -7.13 8.69
CA ALA A 65 8.03 -6.00 8.52
C ALA A 65 7.50 -5.95 7.09
N ILE A 66 6.19 -6.00 6.94
CA ILE A 66 5.52 -5.97 5.64
C ILE A 66 4.41 -4.92 5.62
N ASN A 67 4.08 -4.46 4.41
CA ASN A 67 2.99 -3.54 4.16
C ASN A 67 2.06 -4.07 3.07
N THR A 68 0.77 -3.79 3.19
CA THR A 68 -0.20 -3.97 2.11
C THR A 68 -0.36 -2.68 1.34
N HIS A 69 -0.42 -2.76 0.02
CA HIS A 69 -0.49 -1.58 -0.83
C HIS A 69 -1.52 -1.77 -1.96
N PRO A 70 -2.49 -0.85 -2.12
CA PRO A 70 -3.56 -1.00 -3.12
C PRO A 70 -3.14 -0.52 -4.52
N SER A 71 -2.04 -1.07 -5.03
CA SER A 71 -1.60 -0.99 -6.41
C SER A 71 -0.70 -2.17 -6.79
N LEU A 72 -0.40 -2.32 -8.07
CA LEU A 72 0.67 -3.20 -8.56
C LEU A 72 2.00 -2.44 -8.52
N LEU A 73 2.75 -2.59 -7.41
CA LEU A 73 4.08 -2.02 -7.29
C LEU A 73 5.00 -2.51 -8.42
N PRO A 74 5.90 -1.68 -8.94
CA PRO A 74 6.37 -0.39 -8.45
C PRO A 74 5.52 0.82 -8.85
N PHE A 75 4.37 0.63 -9.48
CA PHE A 75 3.51 1.71 -9.91
C PHE A 75 2.65 2.24 -8.76
N GLN A 76 2.35 3.54 -8.80
CA GLN A 76 1.42 4.21 -7.87
C GLN A 76 1.83 4.08 -6.39
N ARG A 77 3.13 4.23 -6.06
CA ARG A 77 3.60 4.36 -4.68
C ARG A 77 2.98 5.59 -4.01
N GLY A 78 2.86 5.57 -2.69
CA GLY A 78 2.46 6.72 -1.89
C GLY A 78 0.95 6.89 -1.74
N TYR A 79 0.47 8.12 -1.90
CA TYR A 79 -0.88 8.50 -1.49
C TYR A 79 -1.96 8.09 -2.50
N GLN A 80 -3.06 7.48 -2.05
CA GLN A 80 -4.24 7.09 -2.84
C GLN A 80 -3.91 6.32 -4.13
N PRO A 81 -3.11 5.25 -4.08
CA PRO A 81 -2.63 4.53 -5.26
C PRO A 81 -3.74 4.00 -6.15
N ASN A 82 -4.84 3.52 -5.56
CA ASN A 82 -6.00 3.04 -6.32
C ASN A 82 -6.63 4.14 -7.18
N PHE A 83 -6.80 5.35 -6.61
CA PHE A 83 -7.30 6.50 -7.36
C PHE A 83 -6.40 6.83 -8.56
N PHE A 84 -5.10 6.90 -8.35
CA PHE A 84 -4.16 7.23 -9.42
C PHE A 84 -4.05 6.12 -10.47
N SER A 85 -4.22 4.86 -10.09
CA SER A 85 -4.26 3.78 -11.08
C SER A 85 -5.48 3.87 -12.01
N ILE A 86 -6.60 4.37 -11.50
CA ILE A 86 -7.81 4.65 -12.30
C ILE A 86 -7.59 5.90 -13.16
N LEU A 87 -7.15 7.00 -12.55
CA LEU A 87 -6.93 8.29 -13.22
C LEU A 87 -5.95 8.16 -14.40
N LEU A 88 -4.84 7.46 -14.20
CA LEU A 88 -3.80 7.27 -15.19
C LEU A 88 -4.05 6.05 -16.10
N ASN A 89 -5.17 5.37 -15.90
CA ASN A 89 -5.57 4.15 -16.60
C ASN A 89 -4.43 3.10 -16.68
N THR A 90 -3.73 2.90 -15.56
CA THR A 90 -2.72 1.85 -15.42
C THR A 90 -3.36 0.56 -14.90
N LYS A 91 -2.59 -0.54 -14.88
CA LYS A 91 -3.01 -1.77 -14.21
C LYS A 91 -3.35 -1.48 -12.75
N LYS A 92 -4.43 -2.11 -12.27
CA LYS A 92 -4.92 -2.00 -10.90
C LYS A 92 -4.60 -3.29 -10.17
N GLY A 93 -4.39 -3.23 -8.88
CA GLY A 93 -4.12 -4.43 -8.11
C GLY A 93 -3.79 -4.13 -6.66
N VAL A 94 -3.32 -5.16 -5.99
CA VAL A 94 -2.85 -5.10 -4.62
C VAL A 94 -1.50 -5.79 -4.50
N SER A 95 -0.67 -5.30 -3.60
CA SER A 95 0.67 -5.84 -3.34
C SER A 95 0.86 -6.04 -1.84
N ILE A 96 1.57 -7.10 -1.47
CA ILE A 96 2.20 -7.26 -0.17
C ILE A 96 3.71 -7.15 -0.41
N HIS A 97 4.37 -6.26 0.31
CA HIS A 97 5.80 -6.02 0.12
C HIS A 97 6.52 -5.85 1.46
N LYS A 98 7.83 -6.08 1.49
CA LYS A 98 8.69 -5.77 2.64
C LYS A 98 8.70 -4.27 2.89
N ILE A 99 8.88 -3.86 4.14
CA ILE A 99 9.09 -2.47 4.50
C ILE A 99 10.60 -2.19 4.47
N ASP A 100 10.98 -1.13 3.75
CA ASP A 100 12.33 -0.56 3.74
C ASP A 100 12.28 0.94 4.08
N GLU A 101 13.41 1.64 3.94
CA GLU A 101 13.49 3.08 4.24
C GLU A 101 12.75 3.97 3.22
N GLY A 102 12.41 3.43 2.06
CA GLY A 102 11.73 4.18 1.01
C GLY A 102 10.21 4.13 1.15
N LEU A 103 9.53 5.01 0.42
CA LEU A 103 8.08 5.01 0.36
C LEU A 103 7.60 3.92 -0.60
N ASP A 104 7.08 2.83 -0.05
CA ASP A 104 6.58 1.65 -0.77
C ASP A 104 7.61 1.06 -1.75
N THR A 105 8.90 1.01 -1.36
CA THR A 105 10.02 0.58 -2.23
C THR A 105 10.57 -0.80 -1.91
N GLY A 106 10.16 -1.41 -0.82
CA GLY A 106 10.63 -2.72 -0.41
C GLY A 106 10.22 -3.85 -1.37
N ASP A 107 10.94 -4.95 -1.30
CA ASP A 107 10.79 -6.09 -2.20
C ASP A 107 9.36 -6.66 -2.17
N ILE A 108 8.83 -6.99 -3.35
CA ILE A 108 7.47 -7.51 -3.52
C ILE A 108 7.43 -8.97 -3.10
N ILE A 109 6.54 -9.31 -2.17
CA ILE A 109 6.30 -10.69 -1.74
C ILE A 109 5.26 -11.35 -2.65
N VAL A 110 4.11 -10.69 -2.84
CA VAL A 110 3.02 -11.21 -3.68
C VAL A 110 2.15 -10.08 -4.18
N GLN A 111 1.56 -10.26 -5.36
CA GLN A 111 0.64 -9.31 -5.98
C GLN A 111 -0.56 -10.02 -6.59
N GLU A 112 -1.68 -9.30 -6.70
CA GLU A 112 -2.87 -9.74 -7.43
C GLU A 112 -3.40 -8.58 -8.29
N GLU A 113 -3.57 -8.82 -9.59
CA GLU A 113 -4.16 -7.83 -10.52
C GLU A 113 -5.67 -7.76 -10.32
N LEU A 114 -6.24 -6.55 -10.32
CA LEU A 114 -7.66 -6.30 -10.14
C LEU A 114 -8.26 -5.63 -11.37
N PHE A 115 -9.55 -5.89 -11.57
CA PHE A 115 -10.31 -5.30 -12.67
C PHE A 115 -11.53 -4.57 -12.10
N TYR A 116 -11.75 -3.35 -12.55
CA TYR A 116 -12.94 -2.54 -12.23
C TYR A 116 -13.74 -2.31 -13.50
N ASN A 117 -15.07 -2.38 -13.38
CA ASN A 117 -15.95 -1.97 -14.44
C ASN A 117 -15.99 -0.43 -14.51
N ASP A 118 -16.30 0.12 -15.67
CA ASP A 118 -16.39 1.57 -15.86
C ASP A 118 -17.50 2.20 -15.01
N GLN A 119 -18.53 1.43 -14.66
CA GLN A 119 -19.64 1.85 -13.79
C GLN A 119 -19.34 1.68 -12.29
N ASP A 120 -18.25 1.01 -11.91
CA ASP A 120 -17.80 1.02 -10.53
C ASP A 120 -17.47 2.44 -10.08
N THR A 121 -17.74 2.76 -8.83
CA THR A 121 -17.35 4.06 -8.25
C THR A 121 -15.99 3.96 -7.54
N LEU A 122 -15.40 5.09 -7.21
CA LEU A 122 -14.24 5.12 -6.34
C LEU A 122 -14.51 4.40 -5.01
N LYS A 123 -15.74 4.52 -4.47
CA LYS A 123 -16.15 3.84 -3.25
C LYS A 123 -16.19 2.32 -3.42
N THR A 124 -16.81 1.82 -4.50
CA THR A 124 -16.87 0.36 -4.75
C THR A 124 -15.48 -0.19 -5.08
N SER A 125 -14.63 0.54 -5.80
CA SER A 125 -13.24 0.12 -6.05
C SER A 125 -12.43 0.00 -4.77
N HIS A 126 -12.66 0.87 -3.76
CA HIS A 126 -12.08 0.73 -2.43
C HIS A 126 -12.51 -0.55 -1.71
N TYR A 127 -13.79 -0.89 -1.80
CA TYR A 127 -14.29 -2.16 -1.25
C TYR A 127 -13.61 -3.37 -1.93
N ILE A 128 -13.50 -3.34 -3.26
CA ILE A 128 -12.90 -4.43 -4.04
C ILE A 128 -11.44 -4.65 -3.63
N PHE A 129 -10.61 -3.59 -3.58
CA PHE A 129 -9.20 -3.79 -3.22
C PHE A 129 -9.00 -4.21 -1.76
N ARG A 130 -9.85 -3.74 -0.83
CA ARG A 130 -9.80 -4.17 0.58
C ARG A 130 -10.05 -5.68 0.71
N LYS A 131 -11.09 -6.17 0.04
CA LYS A 131 -11.36 -7.62 0.00
C LYS A 131 -10.23 -8.40 -0.66
N ALA A 132 -9.63 -7.87 -1.71
CA ALA A 132 -8.48 -8.48 -2.36
C ALA A 132 -7.24 -8.54 -1.43
N ILE A 133 -6.97 -7.50 -0.64
CA ILE A 133 -5.89 -7.50 0.37
C ILE A 133 -6.11 -8.61 1.39
N VAL A 134 -7.30 -8.70 1.98
CA VAL A 134 -7.63 -9.77 2.93
C VAL A 134 -7.45 -11.14 2.28
N SER A 135 -8.02 -11.34 1.09
CA SER A 135 -7.88 -12.59 0.35
C SER A 135 -6.42 -12.94 0.06
N LEU A 136 -5.61 -11.96 -0.37
CA LEU A 136 -4.20 -12.15 -0.68
C LEU A 136 -3.40 -12.54 0.58
N LEU A 137 -3.68 -11.89 1.70
CA LEU A 137 -3.11 -12.25 3.01
C LEU A 137 -3.53 -13.67 3.40
N CYS A 138 -4.83 -13.99 3.36
CA CYS A 138 -5.33 -15.33 3.72
C CYS A 138 -4.65 -16.45 2.92
N LYS A 139 -4.49 -16.26 1.60
CA LYS A 139 -3.86 -17.25 0.71
C LYS A 139 -2.37 -17.45 0.97
N ASN A 140 -1.69 -16.43 1.54
CA ASN A 140 -0.23 -16.41 1.59
C ASN A 140 0.34 -16.27 3.00
N TRP A 141 -0.46 -15.99 4.04
CA TRP A 141 0.02 -15.67 5.38
C TRP A 141 0.97 -16.73 5.94
N TYR A 142 0.59 -18.00 5.87
CA TYR A 142 1.44 -19.11 6.30
C TYR A 142 2.80 -19.11 5.58
N LYS A 143 2.81 -18.90 4.26
CA LYS A 143 4.04 -18.87 3.47
C LYS A 143 4.90 -17.64 3.78
N ILE A 144 4.26 -16.50 4.08
CA ILE A 144 4.94 -15.26 4.46
C ILE A 144 5.64 -15.44 5.80
N LEU A 145 4.94 -15.97 6.81
CA LEU A 145 5.51 -16.21 8.16
C LEU A 145 6.67 -17.20 8.14
N ASN A 146 6.63 -18.21 7.28
CA ASN A 146 7.67 -19.24 7.17
C ASN A 146 8.71 -18.95 6.08
N GLU A 147 8.76 -17.73 5.55
CA GLU A 147 9.70 -17.29 4.49
C GLU A 147 9.71 -18.19 3.25
N ASN A 148 8.59 -18.85 2.95
CA ASN A 148 8.45 -19.77 1.80
C ASN A 148 8.14 -19.04 0.49
N ILE A 149 8.24 -17.71 0.47
CA ILE A 149 8.14 -16.87 -0.73
C ILE A 149 9.39 -16.01 -0.80
N LEU A 150 10.14 -16.12 -1.89
CA LEU A 150 11.28 -15.25 -2.15
C LEU A 150 10.77 -13.89 -2.64
N PRO A 151 11.01 -12.79 -1.89
CA PRO A 151 10.63 -11.47 -2.34
C PRO A 151 11.39 -11.06 -3.60
N ILE A 152 10.72 -10.36 -4.50
CA ILE A 152 11.28 -9.89 -5.76
C ILE A 152 11.62 -8.40 -5.61
N PRO A 153 12.88 -8.00 -5.85
CA PRO A 153 13.28 -6.59 -5.82
C PRO A 153 12.42 -5.75 -6.77
N GLN A 154 11.95 -4.60 -6.29
CA GLN A 154 11.22 -3.69 -7.15
C GLN A 154 12.16 -3.02 -8.14
N GLU A 155 11.77 -3.01 -9.42
CA GLU A 155 12.39 -2.12 -10.39
C GLU A 155 12.22 -0.66 -9.94
N ARG A 156 13.28 0.16 -10.11
CA ARG A 156 13.24 1.59 -9.72
C ARG A 156 12.32 2.44 -10.59
N LYS A 157 11.75 1.88 -11.64
CA LYS A 157 10.82 2.55 -12.56
C LYS A 157 9.40 2.49 -11.98
N GLY A 158 9.04 3.49 -11.22
CA GLY A 158 7.68 3.66 -10.68
C GLY A 158 7.44 5.12 -10.40
N ASN A 159 6.18 5.50 -10.26
CA ASN A 159 5.81 6.86 -9.86
C ASN A 159 5.46 6.91 -8.37
N ILE A 160 5.54 8.10 -7.80
CA ILE A 160 5.08 8.40 -6.43
C ILE A 160 3.96 9.41 -6.52
N ASN A 161 2.87 9.13 -5.83
CA ASN A 161 1.72 10.01 -5.73
C ASN A 161 1.74 10.75 -4.39
N TYR A 162 1.43 12.04 -4.42
CA TYR A 162 1.41 12.88 -3.24
C TYR A 162 -0.02 13.36 -2.93
N LYS A 163 -0.28 13.65 -1.67
CA LYS A 163 -1.58 14.17 -1.22
C LYS A 163 -1.99 15.44 -1.99
N LYS A 164 -1.07 16.36 -2.21
CA LYS A 164 -1.34 17.60 -2.96
C LYS A 164 -1.86 17.34 -4.38
N ASP A 165 -1.32 16.32 -5.06
CA ASP A 165 -1.74 15.97 -6.41
C ASP A 165 -3.13 15.33 -6.39
N PHE A 166 -3.39 14.47 -5.41
CA PHE A 166 -4.73 13.91 -5.19
C PHE A 166 -5.77 15.01 -4.94
N ASP A 167 -5.49 15.95 -4.03
CA ASP A 167 -6.42 17.03 -3.68
C ASP A 167 -6.83 17.84 -4.92
N ILE A 168 -5.88 18.12 -5.84
CA ILE A 168 -6.13 18.83 -7.10
C ILE A 168 -7.09 18.07 -8.01
N PHE A 169 -6.89 16.78 -8.18
CA PHE A 169 -7.74 15.98 -9.06
C PHE A 169 -9.08 15.63 -8.41
N PHE A 170 -9.07 15.30 -7.13
CA PHE A 170 -10.26 14.93 -6.39
C PHE A 170 -11.26 16.10 -6.27
N ALA A 171 -10.77 17.34 -6.11
CA ALA A 171 -11.60 18.54 -6.10
C ALA A 171 -12.38 18.80 -7.40
N GLN A 172 -12.04 18.10 -8.49
CA GLN A 172 -12.75 18.21 -9.78
C GLN A 172 -13.92 17.22 -9.90
N LEU A 173 -14.07 16.31 -8.94
CA LEU A 173 -15.10 15.31 -8.93
C LEU A 173 -16.39 15.86 -8.32
N SER A 174 -17.43 15.99 -9.12
CA SER A 174 -18.75 16.48 -8.66
C SER A 174 -19.38 15.58 -7.61
N ASN A 175 -19.15 14.25 -7.73
CA ASN A 175 -19.76 13.23 -6.91
C ASN A 175 -18.78 12.63 -5.86
N GLY A 176 -17.58 13.21 -5.68
CA GLY A 176 -16.57 12.75 -4.74
C GLY A 176 -16.29 11.24 -4.87
N TRP A 177 -16.42 10.48 -3.80
CA TRP A 177 -16.20 9.03 -3.81
C TRP A 177 -17.27 8.22 -4.56
N CYS A 178 -18.39 8.83 -4.93
CA CYS A 178 -19.43 8.20 -5.77
C CYS A 178 -19.16 8.41 -7.27
N THR A 179 -18.08 9.09 -7.66
CA THR A 179 -17.65 9.26 -9.04
C THR A 179 -17.26 7.91 -9.64
N THR A 180 -17.71 7.63 -10.86
CA THR A 180 -17.45 6.37 -11.55
C THR A 180 -16.01 6.28 -12.06
N VAL A 181 -15.54 5.06 -12.28
CA VAL A 181 -14.22 4.78 -12.88
C VAL A 181 -14.10 5.44 -14.25
N GLU A 182 -15.18 5.43 -15.06
CA GLU A 182 -15.22 6.08 -16.36
C GLU A 182 -15.02 7.61 -16.25
N GLU A 183 -15.77 8.25 -15.33
CA GLU A 183 -15.65 9.70 -15.11
C GLU A 183 -14.23 10.08 -14.67
N VAL A 184 -13.61 9.31 -13.78
CA VAL A 184 -12.23 9.56 -13.32
C VAL A 184 -11.23 9.42 -14.47
N LYS A 185 -11.35 8.37 -15.31
CA LYS A 185 -10.50 8.20 -16.49
C LYS A 185 -10.63 9.37 -17.49
N ASN A 186 -11.80 9.99 -17.57
CA ASN A 186 -12.06 11.08 -18.50
C ASN A 186 -11.55 12.44 -18.04
N ILE A 187 -11.15 12.61 -16.77
CA ILE A 187 -10.58 13.87 -16.26
C ILE A 187 -9.37 14.30 -17.09
N LEU A 188 -8.46 13.39 -17.38
CA LEU A 188 -7.25 13.70 -18.13
C LEU A 188 -7.48 13.85 -19.64
N LYS A 189 -8.53 13.25 -20.18
CA LYS A 189 -8.86 13.35 -21.61
C LYS A 189 -9.30 14.78 -21.99
N ASN A 190 -9.93 15.48 -21.05
CA ASN A 190 -10.54 16.79 -21.26
C ASN A 190 -9.62 17.97 -20.89
N LYS A 191 -8.36 17.73 -20.48
CA LYS A 191 -7.39 18.78 -20.14
C LYS A 191 -6.04 18.51 -20.80
N PRO A 192 -5.37 19.55 -21.33
CA PRO A 192 -3.98 19.39 -21.78
C PRO A 192 -3.15 18.93 -20.59
N LEU A 193 -2.37 17.88 -20.81
CA LEU A 193 -1.50 17.20 -19.86
C LEU A 193 -0.78 18.18 -18.91
N ILE A 194 -1.19 18.21 -17.65
CA ILE A 194 -0.26 18.57 -16.59
C ILE A 194 0.73 17.39 -16.56
N ARG A 195 1.91 17.58 -17.18
CA ARG A 195 3.00 16.61 -17.12
C ARG A 195 3.33 16.40 -15.64
N VAL A 196 2.90 15.29 -15.08
CA VAL A 196 3.47 14.76 -13.85
C VAL A 196 4.84 14.21 -14.28
N GLU A 197 5.86 15.06 -14.28
CA GLU A 197 7.23 14.62 -14.56
C GLU A 197 7.65 13.65 -13.47
N PRO A 198 8.13 12.44 -13.83
CA PRO A 198 8.72 11.54 -12.85
C PRO A 198 9.97 12.23 -12.29
N LYS A 199 9.91 12.67 -11.02
CA LYS A 199 11.09 13.23 -10.36
C LYS A 199 12.17 12.17 -10.31
N LYS A 200 13.34 12.50 -10.90
CA LYS A 200 14.55 11.69 -10.84
C LYS A 200 14.95 11.48 -9.37
N PHE A 201 15.04 10.24 -8.94
CA PHE A 201 15.61 9.90 -7.64
C PHE A 201 17.09 10.21 -7.59
N PRO A 202 17.61 10.75 -6.49
CA PRO A 202 19.05 10.81 -6.29
C PRO A 202 19.62 9.38 -6.24
N ALA A 203 20.68 9.13 -6.97
CA ALA A 203 21.39 7.86 -6.95
C ALA A 203 21.87 7.58 -5.52
N LYS A 204 21.65 6.36 -5.00
CA LYS A 204 22.30 5.91 -3.75
C LYS A 204 23.80 6.06 -3.93
N LYS A 205 24.46 6.84 -3.06
CA LYS A 205 25.93 6.83 -2.97
C LYS A 205 26.34 5.42 -2.57
N SER A 206 27.09 4.74 -3.45
CA SER A 206 27.79 3.51 -3.10
C SER A 206 28.81 3.87 -2.02
N HIS A 207 28.62 3.35 -0.82
CA HIS A 207 29.68 3.36 0.16
C HIS A 207 30.63 2.23 -0.22
N SER A 208 31.79 2.62 -0.75
CA SER A 208 32.98 1.78 -0.85
C SER A 208 33.61 1.60 0.50
#